data_207fb792cc65363a9d99590832b9fec2
#
_entry.id   207fb792cc65363a9d99590832b9fec2
#
_cell.length_a   1.000
_cell.length_b   1.000
_cell.length_c   1.000
_cell.angle_alpha   90.00
_cell.angle_beta   90.00
_cell.angle_gamma   90.00
#
_symmetry.space_group_name_H-M   'P 1'
#
loop_
_entity.id
_entity.type
_entity.pdbx_description
1 polymer ?
#
loop_
_entity_poly.entity_id
_entity_poly.type
_entity_poly.pdbx_seq_one_letter_code
_entity_poly.pdbx_strand_id
1 'polypeptide(L)'
;VLEENGKLWNAAACLCEDGSRHYYRKSHLTEREAQWAEAGDCAGLVLDRPYGRTGVLLGNEIFITEVPRLLANRGCDILAVPAVENPSCPPGIPEVQQEVEHYHLARVRANENSTYAAFAAQKGVSGIFGPDMFLVPRNEVVLNESGFADMTMDTRFIFSDESGCPVINLVREKPMLGTRHTTWYDK
;
A
#
# COMPACT_ATOMS: atom_id res chain seq x y z
N VAL A 1 -7.62 -7.33 15.80
CA VAL A 1 -8.77 -8.25 15.63
C VAL A 1 -10.05 -7.45 15.82
N LEU A 2 -11.00 -7.61 14.93
CA LEU A 2 -12.36 -7.07 15.04
C LEU A 2 -13.31 -8.24 15.29
N GLU A 3 -14.21 -8.09 16.24
CA GLU A 3 -15.28 -9.06 16.53
C GLU A 3 -16.63 -8.42 16.20
N GLU A 4 -17.41 -9.10 15.35
CA GLU A 4 -18.77 -8.70 15.00
C GLU A 4 -19.66 -9.93 14.82
N ASN A 5 -20.83 -9.96 15.47
CA ASN A 5 -21.80 -11.04 15.35
C ASN A 5 -21.21 -12.44 15.60
N GLY A 6 -20.27 -12.55 16.55
CA GLY A 6 -19.60 -13.81 16.90
C GLY A 6 -18.56 -14.29 15.88
N LYS A 7 -18.21 -13.44 14.90
CA LYS A 7 -17.14 -13.69 13.92
C LYS A 7 -15.94 -12.83 14.23
N LEU A 8 -14.75 -13.37 13.96
CA LEU A 8 -13.47 -12.67 14.11
C LEU A 8 -12.93 -12.27 12.74
N TRP A 9 -12.35 -11.08 12.67
CA TRP A 9 -11.76 -10.52 11.46
C TRP A 9 -10.33 -10.05 11.74
N ASN A 10 -9.41 -10.35 10.84
CA ASN A 10 -8.17 -9.58 10.78
C ASN A 10 -8.49 -8.24 10.12
N ALA A 11 -8.40 -7.14 10.88
CA ALA A 11 -8.91 -5.87 10.43
C ALA A 11 -8.02 -4.69 10.82
N ALA A 12 -8.03 -3.65 9.99
CA ALA A 12 -7.48 -2.34 10.30
C ALA A 12 -8.61 -1.39 10.74
N ALA A 13 -8.37 -0.64 11.82
CA ALA A 13 -9.22 0.47 12.23
C ALA A 13 -8.62 1.78 11.71
N CYS A 14 -9.40 2.53 10.95
CA CYS A 14 -9.04 3.83 10.42
C CYS A 14 -9.76 4.90 11.24
N LEU A 15 -9.01 5.65 12.04
CA LEU A 15 -9.50 6.75 12.85
C LEU A 15 -9.28 8.06 12.09
N CYS A 16 -10.34 8.78 11.82
CA CYS A 16 -10.31 9.99 11.01
C CYS A 16 -10.38 11.26 11.89
N GLU A 17 -9.88 12.37 11.36
CA GLU A 17 -9.85 13.68 12.03
C GLU A 17 -11.25 14.18 12.48
N ASP A 18 -12.28 13.84 11.68
CA ASP A 18 -13.69 14.16 11.96
C ASP A 18 -14.32 13.26 13.03
N GLY A 19 -13.52 12.38 13.65
CA GLY A 19 -13.97 11.41 14.66
C GLY A 19 -14.64 10.17 14.08
N SER A 20 -14.80 10.08 12.76
CA SER A 20 -15.33 8.88 12.11
C SER A 20 -14.37 7.70 12.22
N ARG A 21 -14.92 6.49 12.24
CA ARG A 21 -14.18 5.25 12.32
C ARG A 21 -14.60 4.33 11.19
N HIS A 22 -13.63 3.81 10.47
CA HIS A 22 -13.85 2.84 9.41
C HIS A 22 -13.04 1.60 9.70
N TYR A 23 -13.54 0.44 9.27
CA TYR A 23 -12.86 -0.83 9.45
C TYR A 23 -12.68 -1.51 8.12
N TYR A 24 -11.43 -1.85 7.82
CA TYR A 24 -11.11 -2.74 6.70
C TYR A 24 -10.95 -4.16 7.24
N ARG A 25 -11.74 -5.10 6.75
CA ARG A 25 -11.60 -6.53 7.02
C ARG A 25 -10.74 -7.13 5.92
N LYS A 26 -9.63 -7.74 6.29
CA LYS A 26 -8.68 -8.34 5.36
C LYS A 26 -9.35 -9.40 4.50
N SER A 27 -9.25 -9.28 3.19
CA SER A 27 -9.88 -10.20 2.24
C SER A 27 -9.00 -11.40 1.88
N HIS A 28 -7.69 -11.21 1.85
CA HIS A 28 -6.74 -12.25 1.47
C HIS A 28 -5.99 -12.75 2.69
N LEU A 29 -6.58 -13.73 3.35
CA LEU A 29 -6.00 -14.33 4.56
C LEU A 29 -4.85 -15.28 4.21
N THR A 30 -3.83 -15.30 5.06
CA THR A 30 -2.85 -16.41 5.08
C THR A 30 -3.50 -17.67 5.65
N GLU A 31 -2.89 -18.84 5.43
CA GLU A 31 -3.37 -20.11 6.01
C GLU A 31 -3.50 -20.02 7.54
N ARG A 32 -2.59 -19.32 8.21
CA ARG A 32 -2.62 -19.11 9.66
C ARG A 32 -3.78 -18.22 10.09
N GLU A 33 -4.04 -17.15 9.34
CA GLU A 33 -5.16 -16.23 9.62
C GLU A 33 -6.50 -16.91 9.39
N ALA A 34 -6.62 -17.74 8.35
CA ALA A 34 -7.83 -18.48 8.03
C ALA A 34 -8.25 -19.50 9.10
N GLN A 35 -7.36 -19.83 10.04
CA GLN A 35 -7.69 -20.69 11.19
C GLN A 35 -8.55 -19.99 12.25
N TRP A 36 -8.57 -18.65 12.27
CA TRP A 36 -9.24 -17.91 13.32
C TRP A 36 -10.09 -16.73 12.81
N ALA A 37 -9.88 -16.27 11.57
CA ALA A 37 -10.57 -15.11 11.01
C ALA A 37 -11.40 -15.48 9.78
N GLU A 38 -12.48 -14.76 9.59
CA GLU A 38 -13.26 -14.75 8.35
C GLU A 38 -12.62 -13.81 7.33
N ALA A 39 -12.72 -14.13 6.05
CA ALA A 39 -12.27 -13.25 4.97
C ALA A 39 -13.24 -12.09 4.76
N GLY A 40 -12.70 -10.89 4.55
CA GLY A 40 -13.48 -9.72 4.16
C GLY A 40 -14.05 -9.85 2.75
N ASP A 41 -15.02 -9.03 2.45
CA ASP A 41 -15.80 -9.06 1.21
C ASP A 41 -15.29 -8.10 0.11
N CYS A 42 -14.24 -7.32 0.40
CA CYS A 42 -13.66 -6.38 -0.55
C CYS A 42 -12.14 -6.34 -0.47
N ALA A 43 -11.49 -6.14 -1.61
CA ALA A 43 -10.04 -5.97 -1.69
C ALA A 43 -9.67 -4.50 -1.43
N GLY A 44 -9.24 -4.22 -0.19
CA GLY A 44 -8.86 -2.89 0.27
C GLY A 44 -10.04 -1.96 0.59
N LEU A 45 -9.81 -1.03 1.48
CA LEU A 45 -10.73 0.05 1.84
C LEU A 45 -10.26 1.34 1.18
N VAL A 46 -11.18 2.15 0.65
CA VAL A 46 -10.89 3.48 0.12
C VAL A 46 -11.55 4.54 0.98
N LEU A 47 -10.77 5.53 1.40
CA LEU A 47 -11.21 6.67 2.20
C LEU A 47 -10.91 7.98 1.46
N ASP A 48 -11.94 8.79 1.21
CA ASP A 48 -11.75 10.15 0.70
C ASP A 48 -11.38 11.09 1.84
N ARG A 49 -10.22 11.73 1.74
CA ARG A 49 -9.71 12.67 2.74
C ARG A 49 -9.40 14.03 2.08
N PRO A 50 -9.41 15.14 2.84
CA PRO A 50 -9.09 16.45 2.29
C PRO A 50 -7.71 16.53 1.63
N TYR A 51 -6.76 15.73 2.11
CA TYR A 51 -5.37 15.68 1.62
C TYR A 51 -5.16 14.67 0.49
N GLY A 52 -6.15 13.85 0.15
CA GLY A 52 -6.06 12.85 -0.91
C GLY A 52 -6.86 11.59 -0.58
N ARG A 53 -7.02 10.73 -1.58
CA ARG A 53 -7.71 9.46 -1.43
C ARG A 53 -6.76 8.39 -0.92
N THR A 54 -7.07 7.82 0.24
CA THR A 54 -6.25 6.80 0.91
C THR A 54 -6.84 5.42 0.72
N GLY A 55 -6.03 4.50 0.20
CA GLY A 55 -6.32 3.07 0.14
C GLY A 55 -5.68 2.33 1.31
N VAL A 56 -6.42 1.45 1.96
CA VAL A 56 -5.94 0.64 3.09
C VAL A 56 -5.93 -0.83 2.70
N LEU A 57 -4.79 -1.49 2.91
CA LEU A 57 -4.61 -2.94 2.73
C LEU A 57 -3.74 -3.48 3.86
N LEU A 58 -3.79 -4.79 4.14
CA LEU A 58 -3.16 -5.37 5.32
C LEU A 58 -2.06 -6.38 4.98
N GLY A 59 -0.86 -6.11 5.49
CA GLY A 59 0.27 -7.04 5.51
C GLY A 59 0.56 -7.68 4.15
N ASN A 60 0.36 -8.99 4.05
CA ASN A 60 0.67 -9.75 2.83
C ASN A 60 -0.16 -9.38 1.60
N GLU A 61 -1.22 -8.59 1.71
CA GLU A 61 -1.97 -8.11 0.55
C GLU A 61 -1.13 -7.23 -0.37
N ILE A 62 -0.02 -6.65 0.14
CA ILE A 62 0.96 -5.93 -0.68
C ILE A 62 1.66 -6.84 -1.72
N PHE A 63 1.73 -8.16 -1.46
CA PHE A 63 2.30 -9.15 -2.40
C PHE A 63 1.36 -9.46 -3.56
N ILE A 64 0.05 -9.28 -3.35
CA ILE A 64 -0.98 -9.55 -4.34
C ILE A 64 -1.09 -8.32 -5.24
N THR A 65 -0.49 -8.39 -6.41
CA THR A 65 -0.39 -7.24 -7.35
C THR A 65 -1.73 -6.57 -7.63
N GLU A 66 -2.80 -7.35 -7.63
CA GLU A 66 -4.17 -6.89 -7.92
C GLU A 66 -4.70 -5.95 -6.85
N VAL A 67 -4.38 -6.14 -5.57
CA VAL A 67 -4.94 -5.33 -4.47
C VAL A 67 -4.48 -3.87 -4.54
N PRO A 68 -3.18 -3.54 -4.54
CA PRO A 68 -2.72 -2.16 -4.77
C PRO A 68 -3.22 -1.58 -6.10
N ARG A 69 -3.27 -2.42 -7.15
CA ARG A 69 -3.75 -2.01 -8.47
C ARG A 69 -5.22 -1.62 -8.45
N LEU A 70 -6.08 -2.37 -7.78
CA LEU A 70 -7.50 -2.04 -7.63
C LEU A 70 -7.69 -0.73 -6.86
N LEU A 71 -6.92 -0.51 -5.80
CA LEU A 71 -6.95 0.74 -5.05
C LEU A 71 -6.52 1.94 -5.92
N ALA A 72 -5.45 1.78 -6.69
CA ALA A 72 -5.00 2.81 -7.63
C ALA A 72 -6.04 3.10 -8.72
N ASN A 73 -6.70 2.07 -9.27
CA ASN A 73 -7.79 2.22 -10.24
C ASN A 73 -9.01 2.95 -9.64
N ARG A 74 -9.22 2.83 -8.32
CA ARG A 74 -10.24 3.60 -7.58
C ARG A 74 -9.78 5.02 -7.25
N GLY A 75 -8.62 5.44 -7.77
CA GLY A 75 -8.08 6.79 -7.64
C GLY A 75 -7.34 7.06 -6.33
N CYS A 76 -6.86 6.03 -5.62
CA CYS A 76 -6.07 6.25 -4.43
C CYS A 76 -4.75 6.96 -4.75
N ASP A 77 -4.43 7.97 -3.96
CA ASP A 77 -3.18 8.72 -4.01
C ASP A 77 -2.13 8.12 -3.05
N ILE A 78 -2.62 7.53 -1.96
CA ILE A 78 -1.82 6.99 -0.86
C ILE A 78 -2.29 5.58 -0.54
N LEU A 79 -1.35 4.65 -0.35
CA LEU A 79 -1.58 3.31 0.17
C LEU A 79 -1.08 3.23 1.62
N ALA A 80 -1.96 2.94 2.55
CA ALA A 80 -1.62 2.69 3.95
C ALA A 80 -1.56 1.17 4.18
N VAL A 81 -0.39 0.68 4.59
CA VAL A 81 -0.08 -0.76 4.68
C VAL A 81 0.46 -1.11 6.05
N PRO A 82 -0.39 -1.24 7.07
CA PRO A 82 0.04 -1.80 8.34
C PRO A 82 0.30 -3.32 8.20
N ALA A 83 1.45 -3.77 8.70
CA ALA A 83 1.87 -5.16 8.65
C ALA A 83 2.28 -5.63 10.06
N VAL A 84 1.55 -6.60 10.60
CA VAL A 84 1.79 -7.10 11.97
C VAL A 84 2.89 -8.16 11.99
N GLU A 85 2.92 -9.02 10.99
CA GLU A 85 3.93 -10.08 10.86
C GLU A 85 4.48 -10.10 9.44
N ASN A 86 5.74 -10.47 9.33
CA ASN A 86 6.31 -10.92 8.07
C ASN A 86 5.51 -12.14 7.60
N PRO A 87 4.98 -12.17 6.37
CA PRO A 87 4.35 -13.39 5.88
C PRO A 87 5.37 -14.52 6.00
N SER A 88 4.86 -15.67 6.36
CA SER A 88 5.66 -16.88 6.55
C SER A 88 6.51 -17.15 5.31
N CYS A 89 7.78 -16.80 5.42
CA CYS A 89 8.77 -17.20 4.44
C CYS A 89 8.99 -18.71 4.55
N PRO A 90 9.32 -19.38 3.46
CA PRO A 90 9.68 -20.80 3.54
C PRO A 90 10.77 -21.06 4.58
N PRO A 91 10.70 -22.17 5.32
CA PRO A 91 11.75 -22.52 6.28
C PRO A 91 13.13 -22.48 5.62
N GLY A 92 14.09 -21.84 6.28
CA GLY A 92 15.47 -21.76 5.80
C GLY A 92 15.87 -20.45 5.13
N ILE A 93 14.94 -19.53 4.87
CA ILE A 93 15.28 -18.16 4.44
C ILE A 93 15.56 -17.30 5.69
N PRO A 94 16.73 -16.66 5.78
CA PRO A 94 17.03 -15.77 6.90
C PRO A 94 16.01 -14.66 7.07
N GLU A 95 15.64 -14.34 8.30
CA GLU A 95 14.65 -13.32 8.65
C GLU A 95 14.98 -11.95 8.01
N VAL A 96 16.26 -11.60 7.94
CA VAL A 96 16.76 -10.37 7.30
C VAL A 96 16.43 -10.29 5.81
N GLN A 97 16.45 -11.40 5.09
CA GLN A 97 16.07 -11.41 3.67
C GLN A 97 14.57 -11.21 3.47
N GLN A 98 13.76 -11.69 4.37
CA GLN A 98 12.30 -11.50 4.34
C GLN A 98 11.93 -10.03 4.51
N GLU A 99 12.62 -9.32 5.39
CA GLU A 99 12.40 -7.90 5.65
C GLU A 99 12.73 -7.05 4.43
N VAL A 100 13.81 -7.37 3.74
CA VAL A 100 14.25 -6.68 2.52
C VAL A 100 13.23 -6.85 1.39
N GLU A 101 12.63 -8.03 1.24
CA GLU A 101 11.63 -8.27 0.19
C GLU A 101 10.37 -7.43 0.38
N HIS A 102 9.83 -7.32 1.60
CA HIS A 102 8.65 -6.50 1.87
C HIS A 102 8.87 -5.02 1.56
N TYR A 103 9.99 -4.51 1.97
CA TYR A 103 10.43 -3.15 1.69
C TYR A 103 10.47 -2.88 0.18
N HIS A 104 11.11 -3.77 -0.58
CA HIS A 104 11.21 -3.61 -2.02
C HIS A 104 9.85 -3.70 -2.71
N LEU A 105 8.99 -4.59 -2.26
CA LEU A 105 7.65 -4.72 -2.82
C LEU A 105 6.80 -3.48 -2.56
N ALA A 106 6.77 -2.95 -1.34
CA ALA A 106 6.04 -1.72 -1.05
C ALA A 106 6.48 -0.55 -1.95
N ARG A 107 7.78 -0.42 -2.18
CA ARG A 107 8.36 0.55 -3.10
C ARG A 107 7.94 0.30 -4.56
N VAL A 108 7.98 -0.97 -5.02
CA VAL A 108 7.53 -1.33 -6.36
C VAL A 108 6.05 -1.01 -6.54
N ARG A 109 5.20 -1.34 -5.55
CA ARG A 109 3.76 -1.04 -5.61
C ARG A 109 3.48 0.46 -5.67
N ALA A 110 4.24 1.28 -4.94
CA ALA A 110 4.13 2.74 -5.03
C ALA A 110 4.41 3.23 -6.46
N ASN A 111 5.51 2.76 -7.04
CA ASN A 111 5.94 3.18 -8.37
C ASN A 111 5.02 2.69 -9.50
N GLU A 112 4.73 1.40 -9.58
CA GLU A 112 3.91 0.84 -10.67
C GLU A 112 2.46 1.35 -10.66
N ASN A 113 1.98 1.84 -9.51
CA ASN A 113 0.64 2.38 -9.33
C ASN A 113 0.60 3.91 -9.30
N SER A 114 1.75 4.55 -9.36
CA SER A 114 1.89 6.02 -9.24
C SER A 114 1.18 6.55 -7.98
N THR A 115 1.44 5.91 -6.85
CA THR A 115 0.90 6.24 -5.53
C THR A 115 2.01 6.44 -4.53
N TYR A 116 1.73 7.10 -3.42
CA TYR A 116 2.55 6.93 -2.23
C TYR A 116 2.18 5.64 -1.51
N ALA A 117 3.13 5.04 -0.80
CA ALA A 117 2.89 3.90 0.07
C ALA A 117 3.55 4.13 1.44
N ALA A 118 2.75 4.12 2.49
CA ALA A 118 3.22 4.12 3.87
C ALA A 118 3.13 2.67 4.40
N PHE A 119 4.27 2.01 4.49
CA PHE A 119 4.40 0.64 4.95
C PHE A 119 4.94 0.63 6.38
N ALA A 120 4.15 0.14 7.32
CA ALA A 120 4.50 0.08 8.73
C ALA A 120 4.53 -1.38 9.18
N ALA A 121 5.73 -1.92 9.38
CA ALA A 121 5.96 -3.29 9.86
C ALA A 121 6.14 -3.30 11.38
N GLN A 122 5.58 -4.29 12.05
CA GLN A 122 5.82 -4.51 13.48
C GLN A 122 7.27 -4.96 13.73
N LYS A 123 7.84 -5.69 12.79
CA LYS A 123 9.24 -6.11 12.78
C LYS A 123 9.83 -5.80 11.42
N GLY A 124 11.11 -5.44 11.42
CA GLY A 124 11.86 -5.21 10.21
C GLY A 124 11.74 -3.79 9.68
N VAL A 125 11.90 -3.66 8.37
CA VAL A 125 12.00 -2.37 7.70
C VAL A 125 10.61 -1.78 7.46
N SER A 126 10.41 -0.55 7.93
CA SER A 126 9.26 0.28 7.60
C SER A 126 9.68 1.41 6.66
N GLY A 127 8.74 2.02 5.95
CA GLY A 127 9.10 3.15 5.10
C GLY A 127 7.91 3.84 4.45
N ILE A 128 8.20 5.02 3.93
CA ILE A 128 7.28 5.79 3.10
C ILE A 128 7.93 5.94 1.72
N PHE A 129 7.22 5.54 0.69
CA PHE A 129 7.70 5.48 -0.68
C PHE A 129 6.80 6.33 -1.56
N GLY A 130 7.41 7.20 -2.36
CA GLY A 130 6.71 7.98 -3.37
C GLY A 130 6.94 7.41 -4.77
N PRO A 131 6.13 7.86 -5.74
CA PRO A 131 6.34 7.55 -7.14
C PRO A 131 7.54 8.33 -7.67
N ASP A 132 8.65 7.65 -7.90
CA ASP A 132 9.88 8.22 -8.44
C ASP A 132 10.26 7.68 -9.83
N MET A 133 9.39 6.83 -10.40
CA MET A 133 9.62 6.10 -11.65
C MET A 133 10.96 5.31 -11.66
N PHE A 134 11.40 4.88 -10.48
CA PHE A 134 12.69 4.21 -10.24
C PHE A 134 13.92 5.07 -10.57
N LEU A 135 13.76 6.39 -10.68
CA LEU A 135 14.84 7.34 -10.88
C LEU A 135 15.62 7.63 -9.60
N VAL A 136 16.76 8.28 -9.74
CA VAL A 136 17.61 8.71 -8.62
C VAL A 136 17.67 10.25 -8.64
N PRO A 137 17.52 10.92 -7.51
CA PRO A 137 17.35 10.40 -6.15
C PRO A 137 15.96 9.76 -5.92
N ARG A 138 15.90 8.74 -5.07
CA ARG A 138 14.66 8.07 -4.71
C ARG A 138 13.80 8.95 -3.80
N ASN A 139 12.50 8.90 -4.01
CA ASN A 139 11.52 9.56 -3.15
C ASN A 139 11.06 8.60 -2.04
N GLU A 140 11.92 8.40 -1.05
CA GLU A 140 11.65 7.45 0.03
C GLU A 140 12.24 7.87 1.37
N VAL A 141 11.57 7.47 2.46
CA VAL A 141 12.10 7.50 3.83
C VAL A 141 12.01 6.10 4.40
N VAL A 142 13.09 5.61 4.99
CA VAL A 142 13.22 4.23 5.47
C VAL A 142 13.62 4.21 6.94
N LEU A 143 12.96 3.33 7.70
CA LEU A 143 13.28 3.02 9.09
C LEU A 143 13.71 1.56 9.19
N ASN A 144 14.96 1.34 9.63
CA ASN A 144 15.55 0.02 9.87
C ASN A 144 15.34 -0.48 11.31
N GLU A 145 14.83 0.38 12.17
CA GLU A 145 14.59 0.09 13.59
C GLU A 145 13.31 0.79 14.06
N SER A 146 12.87 0.47 15.26
CA SER A 146 11.71 1.11 15.87
C SER A 146 11.88 2.61 15.95
N GLY A 147 10.93 3.38 15.46
CA GLY A 147 11.01 4.82 15.42
C GLY A 147 9.80 5.47 14.77
N PHE A 148 10.01 6.71 14.40
CA PHE A 148 9.03 7.55 13.73
C PHE A 148 9.65 8.11 12.45
N ALA A 149 8.89 8.10 11.37
CA ALA A 149 9.27 8.71 10.10
C ALA A 149 8.12 9.55 9.55
N ASP A 150 8.48 10.63 8.91
CA ASP A 150 7.54 11.48 8.18
C ASP A 150 8.08 11.82 6.79
N MET A 151 7.17 12.09 5.88
CA MET A 151 7.46 12.56 4.54
C MET A 151 6.37 13.52 4.09
N THR A 152 6.76 14.60 3.44
CA THR A 152 5.80 15.44 2.74
C THR A 152 5.37 14.75 1.45
N MET A 153 4.09 14.40 1.37
CA MET A 153 3.50 13.80 0.17
C MET A 153 2.88 14.88 -0.71
N ASP A 154 3.37 15.02 -1.93
CA ASP A 154 2.72 15.88 -2.92
C ASP A 154 1.87 15.01 -3.86
N THR A 155 0.57 14.97 -3.60
CA THR A 155 -0.40 14.26 -4.48
C THR A 155 -0.60 14.95 -5.83
N ARG A 156 0.05 16.07 -6.06
CA ARG A 156 0.14 16.78 -7.33
C ARG A 156 1.54 16.64 -7.93
N PHE A 157 2.28 15.59 -7.58
CA PHE A 157 3.64 15.38 -8.04
C PHE A 157 3.74 15.53 -9.57
N ILE A 158 4.41 16.60 -9.99
CA ILE A 158 4.54 16.97 -11.39
C ILE A 158 5.94 16.61 -11.85
N PHE A 159 6.02 15.75 -12.85
CA PHE A 159 7.26 15.53 -13.56
C PHE A 159 7.44 16.67 -14.59
N SER A 160 8.56 17.37 -14.51
CA SER A 160 8.87 18.48 -15.44
C SER A 160 9.94 18.05 -16.43
N ASP A 161 9.91 18.62 -17.62
CA ASP A 161 10.97 18.46 -18.61
C ASP A 161 12.22 19.29 -18.26
N GLU A 162 13.23 19.25 -19.10
CA GLU A 162 14.49 19.99 -18.92
C GLU A 162 14.31 21.52 -18.87
N SER A 163 13.22 22.04 -19.42
CA SER A 163 12.87 23.48 -19.38
C SER A 163 12.10 23.87 -18.13
N GLY A 164 11.77 22.90 -17.26
CA GLY A 164 10.93 23.10 -16.09
C GLY A 164 9.44 23.18 -16.39
N CYS A 165 9.01 22.90 -17.63
CA CYS A 165 7.59 22.81 -17.96
C CYS A 165 6.98 21.53 -17.38
N PRO A 166 5.82 21.62 -16.69
CA PRO A 166 5.13 20.44 -16.17
C PRO A 166 4.65 19.58 -17.34
N VAL A 167 5.09 18.32 -17.37
CA VAL A 167 4.75 17.35 -18.42
C VAL A 167 3.62 16.45 -17.97
N ILE A 168 3.68 15.95 -16.72
CA ILE A 168 2.72 14.98 -16.22
C ILE A 168 2.61 15.02 -14.71
N ASN A 169 1.40 14.85 -14.20
CA ASN A 169 1.15 14.61 -12.78
C ASN A 169 1.05 13.09 -12.53
N LEU A 170 2.13 12.51 -12.01
CA LEU A 170 2.23 11.06 -11.82
C LEU A 170 1.14 10.49 -10.91
N VAL A 171 0.83 11.19 -9.82
CA VAL A 171 -0.14 10.69 -8.83
C VAL A 171 -1.57 10.81 -9.33
N ARG A 172 -1.94 11.93 -9.94
CA ARG A 172 -3.31 12.18 -10.39
C ARG A 172 -3.64 11.52 -11.72
N GLU A 173 -2.72 11.55 -12.66
CA GLU A 173 -2.96 11.04 -14.02
C GLU A 173 -2.68 9.55 -14.13
N LYS A 174 -1.82 8.99 -13.26
CA LYS A 174 -1.47 7.57 -13.24
C LYS A 174 -1.19 7.00 -14.63
N PRO A 175 -0.21 7.55 -15.36
CA PRO A 175 -0.02 7.27 -16.77
C PRO A 175 0.19 5.78 -17.07
N MET A 176 0.83 5.05 -16.17
CA MET A 176 1.03 3.61 -16.30
C MET A 176 -0.29 2.82 -16.32
N LEU A 177 -1.34 3.33 -15.68
CA LEU A 177 -2.66 2.71 -15.71
C LEU A 177 -3.38 2.99 -17.03
N GLY A 178 -3.19 4.17 -17.60
CA GLY A 178 -3.81 4.58 -18.87
C GLY A 178 -3.30 3.84 -20.10
N THR A 179 -2.09 3.29 -20.05
CA THR A 179 -1.49 2.51 -21.16
C THR A 179 -1.93 1.05 -21.21
N ARG A 180 -2.73 0.59 -20.26
CA ARG A 180 -3.16 -0.80 -20.17
C ARG A 180 -4.23 -1.13 -21.20
N HIS A 181 -4.04 -2.23 -21.92
CA HIS A 181 -5.06 -2.81 -22.80
C HIS A 181 -5.91 -3.82 -22.04
N THR A 182 -6.84 -3.34 -21.20
CA THR A 182 -7.61 -4.16 -20.26
C THR A 182 -8.41 -5.26 -20.96
N THR A 183 -8.88 -5.03 -22.19
CA THR A 183 -9.60 -6.01 -22.98
C THR A 183 -8.79 -7.29 -23.32
N TRP A 184 -7.48 -7.26 -23.13
CA TRP A 184 -6.63 -8.43 -23.37
C TRP A 184 -6.54 -9.37 -22.14
N TYR A 185 -6.96 -8.90 -20.97
CA TYR A 185 -6.87 -9.67 -19.74
C TYR A 185 -8.12 -10.51 -19.44
N ASP A 186 -9.20 -10.27 -20.18
CA ASP A 186 -10.50 -10.94 -20.01
C ASP A 186 -10.69 -12.13 -20.99
N LYS A 187 -9.60 -12.66 -21.57
CA LYS A 187 -9.62 -13.76 -22.54
C LYS A 187 -9.17 -15.08 -21.95
#